data_c357eb363cb459db8a021f1f281322ea
#
_entry.id   c357eb363cb459db8a021f1f281322ea
#
_cell.length_a   1.000
_cell.length_b   1.000
_cell.length_c   1.000
_cell.angle_alpha   90.00
_cell.angle_beta   90.00
_cell.angle_gamma   90.00
#
_symmetry.space_group_name_H-M   'P 1'
#
loop_
_entity.id
_entity.type
_entity.pdbx_description
1 polymer ?
#
loop_
_entity_poly.entity_id
_entity_poly.type
_entity_poly.pdbx_seq_one_letter_code
_entity_poly.pdbx_strand_id
1 'polypeptide(L)'
;MLQDEKIENQIEDKTIKSADDEISLIDLFAVLWKRKKMIIWITIASMIGVVIFSVISLLLPPEKSYLPNEYTVSSTMLIKEKESNSGIDLGGAASLASLVGISIPSGSSNTSSLILYLVKSDLFLDAIVKEFDIVNKYEIEKSPVANSRDAIRELVTAEFESDTGVLKFSCTDKEVEFAYNVVNFTIEWITNKLEELGIDNDKITKINLEKNLDSTWKEIQKLTYDLKNLTTGISEGRKLWTPETTLQQYRIEMELSAQKEVYVQLKSQLEMLKIQMQTETPTFQILEFPTIPDRKSGPSRGKLCIIVSFAAVFIAIFLAFLLNAIENIKKDPEAMAKLKGSKQ
;
A
#
# COMPACT_ATOMS: atom_id res chain seq x y z
N MET A 1 -11.05 58.32 -59.28
CA MET A 1 -12.38 58.54 -58.67
C MET A 1 -13.33 57.32 -58.78
N LEU A 2 -13.67 56.83 -59.96
CA LEU A 2 -14.64 55.74 -60.12
C LEU A 2 -14.04 54.31 -59.80
N GLN A 3 -12.71 54.19 -59.68
CA GLN A 3 -12.05 52.90 -59.28
C GLN A 3 -11.82 52.81 -57.76
N ASP A 4 -11.62 53.93 -57.10
CA ASP A 4 -11.41 54.01 -55.67
C ASP A 4 -12.72 53.71 -54.91
N GLU A 5 -13.83 54.26 -55.38
CA GLU A 5 -15.18 54.00 -54.84
C GLU A 5 -15.65 52.58 -54.95
N LYS A 6 -15.16 51.81 -55.99
CA LYS A 6 -15.45 50.39 -56.14
C LYS A 6 -14.62 49.50 -55.22
N ILE A 7 -13.40 49.92 -54.86
CA ILE A 7 -12.51 49.21 -53.93
C ILE A 7 -13.00 49.47 -52.49
N GLU A 8 -13.40 50.69 -52.18
CA GLU A 8 -13.93 51.03 -50.85
C GLU A 8 -15.23 50.29 -50.54
N ASN A 9 -16.19 50.24 -51.50
CA ASN A 9 -17.41 49.42 -51.36
C ASN A 9 -17.16 47.89 -51.28
N GLN A 10 -16.07 47.36 -51.91
CA GLN A 10 -15.70 45.95 -51.80
C GLN A 10 -15.00 45.65 -50.48
N ILE A 11 -14.32 46.62 -49.87
CA ILE A 11 -13.69 46.46 -48.55
C ILE A 11 -14.75 46.58 -47.45
N GLU A 12 -15.72 47.48 -47.60
CA GLU A 12 -16.85 47.66 -46.67
C GLU A 12 -17.75 46.39 -46.68
N ASP A 13 -18.05 45.80 -47.85
CA ASP A 13 -18.86 44.59 -47.97
C ASP A 13 -18.12 43.34 -47.47
N LYS A 14 -16.77 43.31 -47.50
CA LYS A 14 -15.96 42.27 -46.92
C LYS A 14 -15.81 42.39 -45.39
N THR A 15 -15.79 43.63 -44.89
CA THR A 15 -15.67 43.89 -43.43
C THR A 15 -17.02 43.62 -42.74
N ILE A 16 -18.13 43.88 -43.40
CA ILE A 16 -19.48 43.58 -42.91
C ILE A 16 -19.75 42.08 -42.90
N LYS A 17 -19.24 41.33 -43.90
CA LYS A 17 -19.37 39.86 -43.91
C LYS A 17 -18.47 39.13 -42.91
N SER A 18 -17.34 39.71 -42.50
CA SER A 18 -16.48 39.13 -41.47
C SER A 18 -16.94 39.39 -40.05
N ALA A 19 -17.83 40.39 -39.83
CA ALA A 19 -18.44 40.68 -38.53
C ALA A 19 -19.65 39.78 -38.19
N ASP A 20 -20.22 39.10 -39.20
CA ASP A 20 -21.38 38.21 -38.99
C ASP A 20 -21.00 36.77 -38.54
N ASP A 21 -19.71 36.44 -38.55
CA ASP A 21 -19.22 35.12 -38.12
C ASP A 21 -18.77 35.08 -36.64
N GLU A 22 -18.82 36.17 -35.89
CA GLU A 22 -18.55 36.17 -34.47
C GLU A 22 -19.79 35.70 -33.70
N ILE A 23 -19.67 34.51 -33.11
CA ILE A 23 -20.70 33.97 -32.20
C ILE A 23 -20.85 34.92 -31.01
N SER A 24 -21.88 35.74 -31.06
CA SER A 24 -22.16 36.68 -29.96
C SER A 24 -22.57 35.92 -28.70
N LEU A 25 -21.97 36.25 -27.55
CA LEU A 25 -22.38 35.69 -26.25
C LEU A 25 -23.87 35.94 -25.98
N ILE A 26 -24.43 37.03 -26.58
CA ILE A 26 -25.85 37.37 -26.47
C ILE A 26 -26.70 36.32 -27.18
N ASP A 27 -26.26 35.84 -28.35
CA ASP A 27 -26.98 34.80 -29.10
C ASP A 27 -26.97 33.47 -28.38
N LEU A 28 -25.86 33.12 -27.75
CA LEU A 28 -25.79 31.93 -26.89
C LEU A 28 -26.79 32.02 -25.74
N PHE A 29 -26.85 33.17 -25.06
CA PHE A 29 -27.84 33.41 -24.00
C PHE A 29 -29.28 33.39 -24.51
N ALA A 30 -29.55 33.93 -25.68
CA ALA A 30 -30.87 33.93 -26.28
C ALA A 30 -31.37 32.51 -26.59
N VAL A 31 -30.48 31.62 -27.06
CA VAL A 31 -30.79 30.19 -27.29
C VAL A 31 -31.13 29.49 -25.98
N LEU A 32 -30.34 29.69 -24.92
CA LEU A 32 -30.61 29.14 -23.60
C LEU A 32 -31.93 29.61 -23.02
N TRP A 33 -32.24 30.94 -23.18
CA TRP A 33 -33.49 31.51 -22.70
C TRP A 33 -34.71 30.99 -23.46
N LYS A 34 -34.58 30.86 -24.79
CA LYS A 34 -35.63 30.31 -25.66
C LYS A 34 -35.98 28.86 -25.28
N ARG A 35 -34.99 28.06 -24.87
CA ARG A 35 -35.18 26.63 -24.55
C ARG A 35 -35.10 26.31 -23.05
N LYS A 36 -35.22 27.32 -22.16
CA LYS A 36 -35.13 27.16 -20.70
C LYS A 36 -36.07 26.08 -20.14
N LYS A 37 -37.32 26.02 -20.67
CA LYS A 37 -38.28 24.99 -20.22
C LYS A 37 -37.77 23.58 -20.48
N MET A 38 -37.15 23.32 -21.63
CA MET A 38 -36.59 22.01 -21.99
C MET A 38 -35.40 21.65 -21.06
N ILE A 39 -34.50 22.61 -20.82
CA ILE A 39 -33.34 22.41 -19.94
C ILE A 39 -33.86 22.06 -18.54
N ILE A 40 -34.79 22.82 -18.00
CA ILE A 40 -35.36 22.56 -16.65
C ILE A 40 -36.04 21.22 -16.59
N TRP A 41 -36.84 20.81 -17.60
CA TRP A 41 -37.50 19.54 -17.62
C TRP A 41 -36.54 18.35 -17.69
N ILE A 42 -35.49 18.43 -18.50
CA ILE A 42 -34.45 17.37 -18.60
C ILE A 42 -33.72 17.23 -17.28
N THR A 43 -33.34 18.35 -16.63
CA THR A 43 -32.67 18.36 -15.35
C THR A 43 -33.53 17.77 -14.25
N ILE A 44 -34.81 18.17 -14.17
CA ILE A 44 -35.75 17.63 -13.17
C ILE A 44 -35.99 16.12 -13.41
N ALA A 45 -36.21 15.74 -14.66
CA ALA A 45 -36.43 14.32 -14.99
C ALA A 45 -35.21 13.45 -14.65
N SER A 46 -33.99 13.95 -14.93
CA SER A 46 -32.75 13.28 -14.54
C SER A 46 -32.62 13.16 -13.02
N MET A 47 -32.90 14.24 -12.29
CA MET A 47 -32.83 14.24 -10.82
C MET A 47 -33.80 13.23 -10.20
N ILE A 48 -35.04 13.21 -10.70
CA ILE A 48 -36.05 12.23 -10.26
C ILE A 48 -35.59 10.80 -10.59
N GLY A 49 -35.05 10.58 -11.80
CA GLY A 49 -34.54 9.28 -12.23
C GLY A 49 -33.44 8.74 -11.31
N VAL A 50 -32.46 9.59 -10.93
CA VAL A 50 -31.37 9.21 -10.02
C VAL A 50 -31.87 8.93 -8.60
N VAL A 51 -32.84 9.70 -8.12
CA VAL A 51 -33.44 9.47 -6.80
C VAL A 51 -34.18 8.12 -6.80
N ILE A 52 -35.00 7.84 -7.81
CA ILE A 52 -35.70 6.55 -7.96
C ILE A 52 -34.68 5.40 -8.03
N PHE A 53 -33.64 5.52 -8.85
CA PHE A 53 -32.55 4.53 -8.96
C PHE A 53 -31.88 4.28 -7.61
N SER A 54 -31.59 5.36 -6.87
CA SER A 54 -30.96 5.30 -5.54
C SER A 54 -31.83 4.61 -4.50
N VAL A 55 -33.16 4.86 -4.54
CA VAL A 55 -34.14 4.22 -3.64
C VAL A 55 -34.28 2.74 -3.98
N ILE A 56 -34.41 2.38 -5.26
CA ILE A 56 -34.50 0.99 -5.70
C ILE A 56 -33.24 0.22 -5.27
N SER A 57 -32.05 0.82 -5.47
CA SER A 57 -30.77 0.21 -5.03
C SER A 57 -30.72 -0.02 -3.50
N LEU A 58 -31.44 0.77 -2.71
CA LEU A 58 -31.47 0.64 -1.25
C LEU A 58 -32.43 -0.46 -0.78
N LEU A 59 -33.49 -0.71 -1.55
CA LEU A 59 -34.50 -1.73 -1.25
C LEU A 59 -34.09 -3.15 -1.69
N LEU A 60 -33.14 -3.25 -2.64
CA LEU A 60 -32.61 -4.54 -3.08
C LEU A 60 -31.63 -5.12 -2.06
N PRO A 61 -31.58 -6.47 -1.91
CA PRO A 61 -30.55 -7.13 -1.12
C PRO A 61 -29.15 -6.75 -1.60
N PRO A 62 -28.13 -6.70 -0.70
CA PRO A 62 -26.78 -6.27 -1.04
C PRO A 62 -26.15 -7.02 -2.22
N GLU A 63 -26.48 -8.30 -2.37
CA GLU A 63 -25.99 -9.17 -3.45
C GLU A 63 -26.53 -8.81 -4.84
N LYS A 64 -27.75 -8.26 -4.91
CA LYS A 64 -28.47 -7.93 -6.17
C LYS A 64 -28.54 -6.42 -6.43
N SER A 65 -28.04 -5.62 -5.53
CA SER A 65 -28.07 -4.17 -5.64
C SER A 65 -27.02 -3.68 -6.63
N TYR A 66 -27.41 -2.80 -7.54
CA TYR A 66 -26.48 -2.12 -8.46
C TYR A 66 -25.53 -1.15 -7.74
N LEU A 67 -25.85 -0.75 -6.52
CA LEU A 67 -25.06 0.17 -5.71
C LEU A 67 -25.14 -0.27 -4.23
N PRO A 68 -24.52 -1.42 -3.89
CA PRO A 68 -24.58 -1.96 -2.55
C PRO A 68 -23.96 -1.01 -1.52
N ASN A 69 -24.36 -1.13 -0.27
CA ASN A 69 -23.66 -0.46 0.81
C ASN A 69 -22.33 -1.18 1.04
N GLU A 70 -21.26 -0.43 1.16
CA GLU A 70 -19.92 -0.92 1.45
C GLU A 70 -19.46 -0.40 2.80
N TYR A 71 -18.72 -1.22 3.51
CA TYR A 71 -18.17 -0.92 4.82
C TYR A 71 -16.66 -1.08 4.77
N THR A 72 -15.96 -0.07 5.26
CA THR A 72 -14.50 -0.09 5.34
C THR A 72 -14.09 -0.32 6.78
N VAL A 73 -13.41 -1.42 7.02
CA VAL A 73 -12.71 -1.69 8.27
C VAL A 73 -11.26 -1.30 8.08
N SER A 74 -10.69 -0.61 9.04
CA SER A 74 -9.29 -0.21 9.01
C SER A 74 -8.58 -0.49 10.33
N SER A 75 -7.28 -0.68 10.23
CA SER A 75 -6.36 -0.76 11.35
C SER A 75 -5.14 0.10 11.04
N THR A 76 -4.58 0.73 12.09
CA THR A 76 -3.37 1.54 11.98
C THR A 76 -2.25 0.92 12.80
N MET A 77 -1.06 0.93 12.23
CA MET A 77 0.15 0.36 12.80
C MET A 77 1.29 1.37 12.70
N LEU A 78 1.99 1.62 13.79
CA LEU A 78 3.20 2.43 13.81
C LEU A 78 4.40 1.55 13.45
N ILE A 79 5.15 1.96 12.43
CA ILE A 79 6.42 1.34 12.08
C ILE A 79 7.51 2.30 12.56
N LYS A 80 8.28 1.85 13.55
CA LYS A 80 9.51 2.56 13.92
C LYS A 80 10.63 2.05 13.04
N GLU A 81 11.07 2.88 12.13
CA GLU A 81 12.32 2.65 11.45
C GLU A 81 13.43 2.78 12.49
N LYS A 82 14.20 1.69 12.69
CA LYS A 82 15.38 1.72 13.55
C LYS A 82 16.35 2.67 12.88
N GLU A 83 16.42 3.91 13.36
CA GLU A 83 17.54 4.78 13.02
C GLU A 83 18.79 3.99 13.38
N SER A 84 19.59 3.72 12.37
CA SER A 84 20.93 3.16 12.58
C SER A 84 21.78 4.23 13.26
N ASN A 85 21.45 4.50 14.53
CA ASN A 85 22.27 5.31 15.39
C ASN A 85 23.50 4.46 15.72
N SER A 86 24.42 4.43 14.75
CA SER A 86 25.78 3.92 14.89
C SER A 86 26.59 4.75 15.91
N GLY A 87 25.94 5.13 16.99
CA GLY A 87 26.54 5.89 18.10
C GLY A 87 27.15 5.02 19.19
N ILE A 88 27.04 3.71 19.12
CA ILE A 88 27.85 2.83 19.95
C ILE A 88 29.08 2.52 19.11
N ASP A 89 30.17 3.21 19.39
CA ASP A 89 31.49 2.89 18.88
C ASP A 89 31.90 1.47 19.36
N LEU A 90 31.40 0.47 18.69
CA LEU A 90 31.76 -0.94 18.82
C LEU A 90 33.08 -1.20 18.04
N GLY A 91 34.05 -0.29 18.15
CA GLY A 91 35.35 -0.38 17.46
C GLY A 91 36.12 -1.68 17.67
N GLY A 92 35.69 -2.53 18.60
CA GLY A 92 36.19 -3.88 18.77
C GLY A 92 35.21 -4.98 18.38
N ALA A 93 33.89 -4.77 18.54
CA ALA A 93 32.91 -5.83 18.31
C ALA A 93 32.51 -5.99 16.83
N ALA A 94 32.53 -4.95 16.03
CA ALA A 94 32.29 -5.03 14.58
C ALA A 94 33.38 -5.83 13.85
N SER A 95 34.63 -5.73 14.32
CA SER A 95 35.75 -6.51 13.78
C SER A 95 35.65 -7.99 14.16
N LEU A 96 35.10 -8.31 15.33
CA LEU A 96 34.91 -9.70 15.78
C LEU A 96 33.66 -10.33 15.15
N ALA A 97 32.60 -9.57 14.92
CA ALA A 97 31.43 -10.05 14.20
C ALA A 97 31.76 -10.48 12.76
N SER A 98 32.66 -9.75 12.09
CA SER A 98 33.15 -10.13 10.76
C SER A 98 34.04 -11.38 10.77
N LEU A 99 34.73 -11.64 11.87
CA LEU A 99 35.57 -12.84 12.07
C LEU A 99 34.74 -14.10 12.30
N VAL A 100 33.52 -13.97 12.85
CA VAL A 100 32.60 -15.08 13.12
C VAL A 100 31.58 -15.27 11.97
N GLY A 101 31.74 -14.54 10.87
CA GLY A 101 30.88 -14.66 9.68
C GLY A 101 29.45 -14.14 9.88
N ILE A 102 29.22 -13.34 10.91
CA ILE A 102 27.95 -12.65 11.10
C ILE A 102 28.02 -11.34 10.32
N SER A 103 27.60 -11.39 9.06
CA SER A 103 27.29 -10.17 8.31
C SER A 103 26.05 -9.54 8.91
N ILE A 104 26.23 -8.47 9.68
CA ILE A 104 25.14 -7.56 10.04
C ILE A 104 24.79 -6.83 8.74
N PRO A 105 23.59 -7.02 8.17
CA PRO A 105 23.18 -6.23 7.01
C PRO A 105 23.08 -4.78 7.47
N SER A 106 24.08 -3.97 7.17
CA SER A 106 24.03 -2.51 7.31
C SER A 106 23.27 -1.92 6.13
N GLY A 107 22.00 -2.31 5.97
CA GLY A 107 21.07 -1.67 5.08
C GLY A 107 19.94 -1.13 5.94
N SER A 108 19.70 0.16 5.90
CA SER A 108 18.42 0.73 6.28
C SER A 108 17.39 0.18 5.28
N SER A 109 17.00 -1.09 5.47
CA SER A 109 15.85 -1.63 4.75
C SER A 109 14.65 -0.87 5.29
N ASN A 110 14.07 -0.01 4.48
CA ASN A 110 12.81 0.65 4.77
C ASN A 110 11.78 -0.44 5.05
N THR A 111 11.62 -0.81 6.30
CA THR A 111 10.68 -1.86 6.74
C THR A 111 9.27 -1.55 6.26
N SER A 112 8.91 -0.27 6.23
CA SER A 112 7.66 0.24 5.68
C SER A 112 7.49 -0.11 4.19
N SER A 113 8.51 0.12 3.37
CA SER A 113 8.49 -0.22 1.94
C SER A 113 8.37 -1.72 1.71
N LEU A 114 9.04 -2.52 2.54
CA LEU A 114 8.94 -3.97 2.48
C LEU A 114 7.52 -4.46 2.83
N ILE A 115 6.90 -3.90 3.87
CA ILE A 115 5.53 -4.27 4.24
C ILE A 115 4.55 -3.91 3.12
N LEU A 116 4.68 -2.71 2.53
CA LEU A 116 3.87 -2.31 1.38
C LEU A 116 4.05 -3.25 0.18
N TYR A 117 5.28 -3.69 -0.06
CA TYR A 117 5.56 -4.69 -1.09
C TYR A 117 4.92 -6.03 -0.78
N LEU A 118 5.04 -6.50 0.47
CA LEU A 118 4.46 -7.78 0.90
C LEU A 118 2.95 -7.81 0.74
N VAL A 119 2.24 -6.74 1.14
CA VAL A 119 0.78 -6.64 1.01
C VAL A 119 0.32 -6.63 -0.44
N LYS A 120 1.15 -6.15 -1.36
CA LYS A 120 0.86 -6.14 -2.81
C LYS A 120 1.33 -7.41 -3.52
N SER A 121 2.08 -8.28 -2.83
CA SER A 121 2.65 -9.48 -3.42
C SER A 121 1.59 -10.55 -3.69
N ASP A 122 1.83 -11.33 -4.73
CA ASP A 122 0.98 -12.49 -5.05
C ASP A 122 0.93 -13.51 -3.90
N LEU A 123 2.02 -13.61 -3.12
CA LEU A 123 2.08 -14.49 -1.95
C LEU A 123 1.03 -14.13 -0.89
N PHE A 124 0.86 -12.86 -0.60
CA PHE A 124 -0.14 -12.37 0.34
C PHE A 124 -1.56 -12.54 -0.22
N LEU A 125 -1.76 -12.19 -1.49
CA LEU A 125 -3.06 -12.33 -2.14
C LEU A 125 -3.51 -13.79 -2.16
N ASP A 126 -2.60 -14.72 -2.48
CA ASP A 126 -2.89 -16.16 -2.46
C ASP A 126 -3.22 -16.67 -1.04
N ALA A 127 -2.58 -16.12 -0.02
CA ALA A 127 -2.88 -16.45 1.36
C ALA A 127 -4.32 -16.05 1.73
N ILE A 128 -4.76 -14.85 1.36
CA ILE A 128 -6.15 -14.40 1.57
C ILE A 128 -7.12 -15.24 0.74
N VAL A 129 -6.81 -15.47 -0.55
CA VAL A 129 -7.67 -16.27 -1.44
C VAL A 129 -7.93 -17.66 -0.86
N LYS A 130 -6.91 -18.27 -0.29
CA LYS A 130 -6.98 -19.61 0.32
C LYS A 130 -7.72 -19.60 1.66
N GLU A 131 -7.44 -18.62 2.53
CA GLU A 131 -8.02 -18.55 3.87
C GLU A 131 -9.53 -18.29 3.82
N PHE A 132 -9.96 -17.40 2.92
CA PHE A 132 -11.35 -16.96 2.83
C PHE A 132 -12.14 -17.58 1.67
N ASP A 133 -11.56 -18.55 0.96
CA ASP A 133 -12.20 -19.24 -0.18
C ASP A 133 -12.82 -18.26 -1.19
N ILE A 134 -12.04 -17.27 -1.58
CA ILE A 134 -12.48 -16.14 -2.43
C ILE A 134 -13.06 -16.60 -3.76
N VAL A 135 -12.55 -17.68 -4.32
CA VAL A 135 -13.01 -18.24 -5.59
C VAL A 135 -14.49 -18.63 -5.52
N ASN A 136 -14.89 -19.33 -4.44
CA ASN A 136 -16.28 -19.71 -4.24
C ASN A 136 -17.15 -18.54 -3.76
N LYS A 137 -16.60 -17.66 -2.89
CA LYS A 137 -17.32 -16.50 -2.37
C LYS A 137 -17.80 -15.55 -3.48
N TYR A 138 -16.96 -15.31 -4.49
CA TYR A 138 -17.26 -14.39 -5.61
C TYR A 138 -17.63 -15.13 -6.91
N GLU A 139 -17.87 -16.43 -6.85
CA GLU A 139 -18.28 -17.27 -7.99
C GLU A 139 -17.36 -17.09 -9.22
N ILE A 140 -16.02 -17.12 -9.00
CA ILE A 140 -15.03 -16.84 -10.03
C ILE A 140 -14.80 -18.09 -10.89
N GLU A 141 -15.47 -18.18 -12.04
CA GLU A 141 -15.35 -19.32 -12.94
C GLU A 141 -14.15 -19.23 -13.89
N LYS A 142 -13.83 -18.00 -14.37
CA LYS A 142 -12.76 -17.78 -15.34
C LYS A 142 -11.46 -17.38 -14.67
N SER A 143 -10.33 -18.00 -15.08
CA SER A 143 -8.99 -17.65 -14.59
C SER A 143 -8.95 -17.45 -13.06
N PRO A 144 -9.33 -18.47 -12.26
CA PRO A 144 -9.62 -18.30 -10.84
C PRO A 144 -8.45 -17.69 -10.06
N VAL A 145 -7.20 -18.00 -10.42
CA VAL A 145 -6.01 -17.46 -9.75
C VAL A 145 -5.84 -15.97 -10.03
N ALA A 146 -5.95 -15.53 -11.27
CA ALA A 146 -5.74 -14.12 -11.61
C ALA A 146 -6.90 -13.26 -11.10
N ASN A 147 -8.14 -13.67 -11.39
CA ASN A 147 -9.31 -12.87 -11.04
C ASN A 147 -9.57 -12.81 -9.52
N SER A 148 -9.21 -13.86 -8.77
CA SER A 148 -9.30 -13.80 -7.30
C SER A 148 -8.28 -12.85 -6.68
N ARG A 149 -7.05 -12.80 -7.22
CA ARG A 149 -6.04 -11.82 -6.79
C ARG A 149 -6.48 -10.38 -7.11
N ASP A 150 -7.05 -10.15 -8.29
CA ASP A 150 -7.53 -8.84 -8.69
C ASP A 150 -8.72 -8.39 -7.81
N ALA A 151 -9.64 -9.29 -7.50
CA ALA A 151 -10.72 -9.02 -6.57
C ALA A 151 -10.20 -8.56 -5.19
N ILE A 152 -9.18 -9.25 -4.64
CA ILE A 152 -8.59 -8.84 -3.35
C ILE A 152 -7.83 -7.52 -3.45
N ARG A 153 -7.15 -7.24 -4.56
CA ARG A 153 -6.47 -5.94 -4.77
C ARG A 153 -7.43 -4.74 -4.75
N GLU A 154 -8.66 -4.94 -5.19
CA GLU A 154 -9.71 -3.90 -5.15
C GLU A 154 -10.26 -3.71 -3.73
N LEU A 155 -10.31 -4.77 -2.92
CA LEU A 155 -10.89 -4.74 -1.58
C LEU A 155 -9.90 -4.26 -0.51
N VAL A 156 -8.60 -4.64 -0.64
CA VAL A 156 -7.57 -4.37 0.37
C VAL A 156 -6.68 -3.23 -0.08
N THR A 157 -6.55 -2.22 0.76
CA THR A 157 -5.62 -1.10 0.54
C THR A 157 -4.65 -0.98 1.70
N ALA A 158 -3.40 -0.62 1.38
CA ALA A 158 -2.36 -0.32 2.36
C ALA A 158 -1.72 1.03 2.00
N GLU A 159 -1.73 1.95 2.95
CA GLU A 159 -1.19 3.30 2.82
C GLU A 159 -0.17 3.55 3.93
N PHE A 160 0.99 4.07 3.58
CA PHE A 160 2.03 4.44 4.53
C PHE A 160 2.24 5.95 4.48
N GLU A 161 2.15 6.57 5.66
CA GLU A 161 2.42 7.99 5.83
C GLU A 161 3.84 8.17 6.37
N SER A 162 4.73 8.66 5.52
CA SER A 162 6.16 8.78 5.84
C SER A 162 6.46 9.75 6.97
N ASP A 163 5.63 10.79 7.14
CA ASP A 163 5.85 11.84 8.13
C ASP A 163 5.57 11.35 9.56
N THR A 164 4.61 10.45 9.71
CA THR A 164 4.20 9.90 11.01
C THR A 164 4.72 8.49 11.26
N GLY A 165 5.21 7.81 10.22
CA GLY A 165 5.59 6.39 10.29
C GLY A 165 4.39 5.46 10.45
N VAL A 166 3.18 5.93 10.17
CA VAL A 166 1.95 5.17 10.33
C VAL A 166 1.61 4.42 9.04
N LEU A 167 1.37 3.12 9.18
CA LEU A 167 0.86 2.26 8.14
C LEU A 167 -0.61 1.96 8.43
N LYS A 168 -1.48 2.24 7.47
CA LYS A 168 -2.90 1.98 7.54
C LYS A 168 -3.27 0.86 6.59
N PHE A 169 -3.91 -0.17 7.12
CA PHE A 169 -4.57 -1.21 6.34
C PHE A 169 -6.07 -0.99 6.36
N SER A 170 -6.70 -1.18 5.21
CA SER A 170 -8.16 -1.15 5.14
C SER A 170 -8.68 -2.19 4.15
N CYS A 171 -9.82 -2.77 4.49
CA CYS A 171 -10.58 -3.64 3.63
C CYS A 171 -12.00 -3.07 3.49
N THR A 172 -12.48 -2.98 2.26
CA THR A 172 -13.83 -2.49 1.95
C THR A 172 -14.63 -3.60 1.29
N ASP A 173 -15.71 -4.02 1.94
CA ASP A 173 -16.61 -5.05 1.40
C ASP A 173 -18.07 -4.75 1.77
N LYS A 174 -19.00 -5.48 1.15
CA LYS A 174 -20.42 -5.46 1.46
C LYS A 174 -20.74 -6.10 2.80
N GLU A 175 -19.95 -7.10 3.18
CA GLU A 175 -20.02 -7.84 4.44
C GLU A 175 -19.01 -7.29 5.44
N VAL A 176 -19.50 -6.66 6.49
CA VAL A 176 -18.66 -6.04 7.53
C VAL A 176 -17.76 -7.05 8.23
N GLU A 177 -18.30 -8.24 8.53
CA GLU A 177 -17.55 -9.31 9.21
C GLU A 177 -16.41 -9.84 8.34
N PHE A 178 -16.63 -9.97 7.05
CA PHE A 178 -15.59 -10.36 6.11
C PHE A 178 -14.45 -9.32 6.08
N ALA A 179 -14.80 -8.03 5.92
CA ALA A 179 -13.82 -6.95 5.94
C ALA A 179 -13.01 -6.93 7.26
N TYR A 180 -13.67 -7.16 8.39
CA TYR A 180 -13.04 -7.24 9.70
C TYR A 180 -12.04 -8.42 9.79
N ASN A 181 -12.46 -9.59 9.35
CA ASN A 181 -11.62 -10.78 9.38
C ASN A 181 -10.41 -10.66 8.44
N VAL A 182 -10.58 -10.07 7.25
CA VAL A 182 -9.49 -9.83 6.31
C VAL A 182 -8.44 -8.87 6.89
N VAL A 183 -8.85 -7.79 7.57
CA VAL A 183 -7.90 -6.86 8.20
C VAL A 183 -7.15 -7.53 9.36
N ASN A 184 -7.82 -8.31 10.20
CA ASN A 184 -7.16 -9.08 11.28
C ASN A 184 -6.17 -10.08 10.71
N PHE A 185 -6.57 -10.85 9.70
CA PHE A 185 -5.69 -11.79 9.02
C PHE A 185 -4.47 -11.07 8.41
N THR A 186 -4.67 -9.90 7.81
CA THR A 186 -3.59 -9.10 7.25
C THR A 186 -2.54 -8.75 8.29
N ILE A 187 -2.98 -8.29 9.47
CA ILE A 187 -2.08 -7.93 10.58
C ILE A 187 -1.31 -9.16 11.06
N GLU A 188 -2.00 -10.26 11.29
CA GLU A 188 -1.37 -11.51 11.76
C GLU A 188 -0.39 -12.07 10.72
N TRP A 189 -0.78 -12.12 9.45
CA TRP A 189 0.07 -12.61 8.36
C TRP A 189 1.33 -11.76 8.21
N ILE A 190 1.21 -10.43 8.26
CA ILE A 190 2.36 -9.53 8.18
C ILE A 190 3.28 -9.75 9.38
N THR A 191 2.75 -9.81 10.60
CA THR A 191 3.52 -10.02 11.81
C THR A 191 4.33 -11.32 11.72
N ASN A 192 3.67 -12.41 11.34
CA ASN A 192 4.32 -13.71 11.17
C ASN A 192 5.37 -13.68 10.05
N LYS A 193 5.08 -12.98 8.95
CA LYS A 193 6.01 -12.88 7.81
C LYS A 193 7.24 -12.04 8.13
N LEU A 194 7.09 -10.98 8.89
CA LEU A 194 8.21 -10.15 9.37
C LEU A 194 9.09 -10.92 10.36
N GLU A 195 8.50 -11.73 11.24
CA GLU A 195 9.25 -12.64 12.11
C GLU A 195 10.02 -13.70 11.31
N GLU A 196 9.37 -14.31 10.29
CA GLU A 196 10.02 -15.30 9.40
C GLU A 196 11.20 -14.67 8.62
N LEU A 197 11.04 -13.43 8.15
CA LEU A 197 12.10 -12.70 7.46
C LEU A 197 13.21 -12.17 8.38
N GLY A 198 13.05 -12.37 9.68
CA GLY A 198 14.06 -11.94 10.66
C GLY A 198 14.16 -10.45 10.88
N ILE A 199 13.10 -9.71 10.63
CA ILE A 199 13.10 -8.25 10.76
C ILE A 199 13.04 -7.84 12.23
N ASP A 200 12.50 -8.68 13.11
CA ASP A 200 12.69 -8.58 14.56
C ASP A 200 14.01 -9.30 14.94
N ASN A 201 15.11 -8.72 14.45
CA ASN A 201 16.46 -9.29 14.60
C ASN A 201 16.86 -9.55 16.07
N ASP A 202 16.27 -8.84 17.01
CA ASP A 202 16.67 -8.88 18.41
C ASP A 202 16.32 -10.24 19.05
N LYS A 203 15.16 -10.82 18.72
CA LYS A 203 14.79 -12.19 19.18
C LYS A 203 15.73 -13.25 18.60
N ILE A 204 16.00 -13.18 17.29
CA ILE A 204 16.88 -14.12 16.60
C ILE A 204 18.31 -13.97 17.09
N THR A 205 18.80 -12.74 17.25
CA THR A 205 20.13 -12.45 17.79
C THR A 205 20.28 -12.96 19.21
N LYS A 206 19.26 -12.79 20.07
CA LYS A 206 19.23 -13.36 21.42
C LYS A 206 19.38 -14.89 21.42
N ILE A 207 18.60 -15.59 20.60
CA ILE A 207 18.66 -17.05 20.48
C ILE A 207 20.05 -17.48 20.02
N ASN A 208 20.63 -16.80 19.03
CA ASN A 208 21.97 -17.12 18.53
C ASN A 208 23.05 -16.85 19.59
N LEU A 209 22.97 -15.74 20.34
CA LEU A 209 23.89 -15.44 21.44
C LEU A 209 23.79 -16.49 22.56
N GLU A 210 22.59 -16.90 22.94
CA GLU A 210 22.37 -17.96 23.94
C GLU A 210 22.96 -19.30 23.49
N LYS A 211 22.77 -19.66 22.22
CA LYS A 211 23.36 -20.87 21.63
C LYS A 211 24.88 -20.80 21.59
N ASN A 212 25.45 -19.68 21.21
CA ASN A 212 26.90 -19.51 21.17
C ASN A 212 27.50 -19.54 22.57
N LEU A 213 26.84 -18.93 23.57
CA LEU A 213 27.24 -19.03 24.97
C LEU A 213 27.28 -20.46 25.47
N ASP A 214 26.26 -21.28 25.17
CA ASP A 214 26.20 -22.70 25.55
C ASP A 214 27.34 -23.50 24.89
N SER A 215 27.61 -23.26 23.61
CA SER A 215 28.72 -23.89 22.87
C SER A 215 30.06 -23.52 23.47
N THR A 216 30.32 -22.22 23.72
CA THR A 216 31.57 -21.74 24.31
C THR A 216 31.75 -22.27 25.72
N TRP A 217 30.69 -22.35 26.51
CA TRP A 217 30.73 -22.94 27.84
C TRP A 217 31.12 -24.43 27.82
N LYS A 218 30.57 -25.21 26.92
CA LYS A 218 30.93 -26.63 26.73
C LYS A 218 32.39 -26.78 26.34
N GLU A 219 32.92 -25.91 25.50
CA GLU A 219 34.33 -25.95 25.11
C GLU A 219 35.25 -25.58 26.29
N ILE A 220 34.90 -24.57 27.09
CA ILE A 220 35.58 -24.21 28.33
C ILE A 220 35.63 -25.41 29.31
N GLN A 221 34.52 -26.10 29.49
CA GLN A 221 34.46 -27.29 30.34
C GLN A 221 35.39 -28.40 29.83
N LYS A 222 35.38 -28.66 28.53
CA LYS A 222 36.24 -29.67 27.88
C LYS A 222 37.72 -29.30 28.06
N LEU A 223 38.12 -28.07 27.72
CA LEU A 223 39.53 -27.64 27.87
C LEU A 223 39.98 -27.68 29.33
N THR A 224 39.07 -27.32 30.27
CA THR A 224 39.36 -27.41 31.72
C THR A 224 39.58 -28.86 32.15
N TYR A 225 38.76 -29.80 31.64
CA TYR A 225 38.92 -31.22 31.90
C TYR A 225 40.20 -31.75 31.30
N ASP A 226 40.55 -31.39 30.07
CA ASP A 226 41.78 -31.80 29.39
C ASP A 226 43.03 -31.28 30.10
N LEU A 227 43.00 -30.02 30.55
CA LEU A 227 44.07 -29.42 31.35
C LEU A 227 44.25 -30.18 32.69
N LYS A 228 43.14 -30.47 33.38
CA LYS A 228 43.17 -31.23 34.62
C LYS A 228 43.76 -32.62 34.41
N ASN A 229 43.34 -33.34 33.38
CA ASN A 229 43.86 -34.69 33.08
C ASN A 229 45.35 -34.71 32.75
N LEU A 230 45.79 -33.66 32.00
CA LEU A 230 47.20 -33.49 31.68
C LEU A 230 48.05 -33.24 32.94
N THR A 231 47.63 -32.28 33.79
CA THR A 231 48.36 -31.92 35.02
C THR A 231 48.34 -33.02 36.05
N THR A 232 47.17 -33.73 36.24
CA THR A 232 47.07 -34.88 37.14
C THR A 232 47.94 -36.05 36.64
N GLY A 233 47.95 -36.33 35.31
CA GLY A 233 48.78 -37.36 34.71
C GLY A 233 50.29 -37.12 34.92
N ILE A 234 50.71 -35.86 34.90
CA ILE A 234 52.09 -35.48 35.16
C ILE A 234 52.40 -35.61 36.67
N SER A 235 51.55 -35.13 37.57
CA SER A 235 51.76 -35.19 39.01
C SER A 235 51.75 -36.60 39.57
N GLU A 236 51.00 -37.52 38.99
CA GLU A 236 50.95 -38.94 39.37
C GLU A 236 52.03 -39.81 38.68
N GLY A 237 52.94 -39.21 37.92
CA GLY A 237 54.01 -39.87 37.22
C GLY A 237 53.59 -40.77 36.04
N ARG A 238 52.30 -40.66 35.62
CA ARG A 238 51.77 -41.38 34.44
C ARG A 238 52.19 -40.76 33.11
N LYS A 239 52.56 -39.50 33.14
CA LYS A 239 53.16 -38.76 32.01
C LYS A 239 54.48 -38.12 32.44
N LEU A 240 55.47 -38.20 31.56
CA LEU A 240 56.78 -37.56 31.81
C LEU A 240 56.65 -36.05 31.53
N TRP A 241 57.34 -35.27 32.32
CA TRP A 241 57.53 -33.85 32.08
C TRP A 241 58.49 -33.67 30.94
N THR A 242 57.96 -33.48 29.72
CA THR A 242 58.74 -33.30 28.48
C THR A 242 58.45 -31.94 27.88
N PRO A 243 59.32 -31.42 27.02
CA PRO A 243 59.04 -30.17 26.30
C PRO A 243 57.70 -30.20 25.54
N GLU A 244 57.28 -31.38 25.01
CA GLU A 244 55.99 -31.55 24.30
C GLU A 244 54.81 -31.43 25.25
N THR A 245 54.88 -32.04 26.45
CA THR A 245 53.78 -31.94 27.44
C THR A 245 53.64 -30.51 27.97
N THR A 246 54.75 -29.81 28.17
CA THR A 246 54.75 -28.37 28.54
C THR A 246 54.12 -27.53 27.44
N LEU A 247 54.48 -27.75 26.19
CA LEU A 247 53.91 -27.03 25.06
C LEU A 247 52.42 -27.29 24.91
N GLN A 248 52.00 -28.57 25.15
CA GLN A 248 50.60 -28.92 25.10
C GLN A 248 49.79 -28.25 26.22
N GLN A 249 50.34 -28.21 27.45
CA GLN A 249 49.71 -27.48 28.57
C GLN A 249 49.55 -26.00 28.23
N TYR A 250 50.61 -25.37 27.75
CA TYR A 250 50.61 -23.94 27.39
C TYR A 250 49.57 -23.65 26.29
N ARG A 251 49.42 -24.49 25.29
CA ARG A 251 48.41 -24.36 24.23
C ARG A 251 47.00 -24.44 24.82
N ILE A 252 46.70 -25.41 25.68
CA ILE A 252 45.38 -25.58 26.31
C ILE A 252 45.06 -24.38 27.20
N GLU A 253 46.05 -23.89 27.98
CA GLU A 253 45.86 -22.72 28.83
C GLU A 253 45.57 -21.43 28.01
N MET A 254 46.28 -21.21 26.90
CA MET A 254 46.01 -20.09 25.99
C MET A 254 44.63 -20.17 25.39
N GLU A 255 44.23 -21.36 24.89
CA GLU A 255 42.93 -21.56 24.30
C GLU A 255 41.78 -21.41 25.30
N LEU A 256 42.00 -21.94 26.53
CA LEU A 256 41.06 -21.76 27.63
C LEU A 256 40.88 -20.27 28.01
N SER A 257 41.99 -19.50 28.04
CA SER A 257 41.94 -18.06 28.30
C SER A 257 41.17 -17.31 27.21
N ALA A 258 41.46 -17.64 25.94
CA ALA A 258 40.75 -17.04 24.80
C ALA A 258 39.24 -17.35 24.82
N GLN A 259 38.89 -18.63 25.10
CA GLN A 259 37.47 -19.03 25.17
C GLN A 259 36.73 -18.35 26.36
N LYS A 260 37.40 -18.15 27.50
CA LYS A 260 36.84 -17.42 28.63
C LYS A 260 36.56 -15.94 28.24
N GLU A 261 37.47 -15.33 27.52
CA GLU A 261 37.28 -13.94 27.05
C GLU A 261 36.12 -13.82 26.09
N VAL A 262 36.01 -14.74 25.12
CA VAL A 262 34.87 -14.85 24.18
C VAL A 262 33.55 -15.03 24.95
N TYR A 263 33.53 -15.89 25.97
CA TYR A 263 32.36 -16.13 26.80
C TYR A 263 31.89 -14.84 27.53
N VAL A 264 32.82 -14.12 28.14
CA VAL A 264 32.53 -12.85 28.85
C VAL A 264 31.97 -11.82 27.88
N GLN A 265 32.55 -11.72 26.68
CA GLN A 265 32.10 -10.78 25.67
C GLN A 265 30.70 -11.12 25.12
N LEU A 266 30.44 -12.41 24.80
CA LEU A 266 29.11 -12.87 24.39
C LEU A 266 28.07 -12.63 25.49
N LYS A 267 28.44 -12.86 26.75
CA LYS A 267 27.56 -12.61 27.90
C LYS A 267 27.23 -11.14 28.06
N SER A 268 28.22 -10.26 27.88
CA SER A 268 28.03 -8.80 27.90
C SER A 268 27.08 -8.36 26.76
N GLN A 269 27.29 -8.87 25.54
CA GLN A 269 26.41 -8.58 24.41
C GLN A 269 24.97 -9.05 24.66
N LEU A 270 24.79 -10.25 25.24
CA LEU A 270 23.47 -10.78 25.56
C LEU A 270 22.75 -9.88 26.60
N GLU A 271 23.46 -9.44 27.66
CA GLU A 271 22.85 -8.57 28.66
C GLU A 271 22.54 -7.17 28.10
N MET A 272 23.40 -6.63 27.25
CA MET A 272 23.10 -5.35 26.53
C MET A 272 21.87 -5.50 25.64
N LEU A 273 21.78 -6.61 24.88
CA LEU A 273 20.62 -6.88 24.02
C LEU A 273 19.34 -7.05 24.83
N LYS A 274 19.40 -7.71 25.99
CA LYS A 274 18.24 -7.81 26.90
C LYS A 274 17.77 -6.47 27.41
N ILE A 275 18.70 -5.58 27.79
CA ILE A 275 18.36 -4.21 28.21
C ILE A 275 17.73 -3.46 27.05
N GLN A 276 18.30 -3.56 25.86
CA GLN A 276 17.78 -2.95 24.65
C GLN A 276 16.36 -3.43 24.35
N MET A 277 16.11 -4.73 24.39
CA MET A 277 14.78 -5.33 24.19
C MET A 277 13.75 -4.91 25.25
N GLN A 278 14.19 -4.51 26.47
CA GLN A 278 13.30 -4.01 27.52
C GLN A 278 12.98 -2.53 27.35
N THR A 279 13.87 -1.77 26.73
CA THR A 279 13.73 -0.32 26.56
C THR A 279 13.19 0.07 25.19
N GLU A 280 13.43 -0.75 24.18
CA GLU A 280 12.90 -0.50 22.85
C GLU A 280 11.44 -0.92 22.72
N THR A 281 10.64 -0.03 22.18
CA THR A 281 9.29 -0.39 21.71
C THR A 281 9.43 -1.28 20.46
N PRO A 282 8.55 -2.27 20.28
CA PRO A 282 8.61 -3.15 19.11
C PRO A 282 8.67 -2.35 17.80
N THR A 283 9.35 -2.91 16.81
CA THR A 283 9.54 -2.29 15.47
C THR A 283 8.20 -1.90 14.82
N PHE A 284 7.13 -2.62 15.18
CA PHE A 284 5.77 -2.32 14.77
C PHE A 284 4.82 -2.45 15.96
N GLN A 285 4.00 -1.45 16.13
CA GLN A 285 3.02 -1.37 17.19
C GLN A 285 1.64 -1.08 16.60
N ILE A 286 0.65 -1.90 16.93
CA ILE A 286 -0.73 -1.63 16.52
C ILE A 286 -1.22 -0.44 17.33
N LEU A 287 -1.57 0.66 16.66
CA LEU A 287 -2.13 1.86 17.26
C LEU A 287 -3.64 1.71 17.42
N GLU A 288 -4.30 1.20 16.38
CA GLU A 288 -5.73 1.00 16.37
C GLU A 288 -6.04 -0.40 15.85
N PHE A 289 -6.73 -1.17 16.68
CA PHE A 289 -7.26 -2.48 16.25
C PHE A 289 -8.44 -2.30 15.29
N PRO A 290 -8.68 -3.28 14.39
CA PRO A 290 -9.83 -3.23 13.53
C PRO A 290 -11.11 -3.15 14.35
N THR A 291 -12.01 -2.26 13.98
CA THR A 291 -13.32 -2.12 14.61
C THR A 291 -14.42 -2.20 13.56
N ILE A 292 -15.54 -2.79 13.94
CA ILE A 292 -16.73 -2.85 13.07
C ILE A 292 -17.33 -1.45 12.97
N PRO A 293 -17.43 -0.85 11.76
CA PRO A 293 -17.96 0.50 11.59
C PRO A 293 -19.48 0.56 11.79
N ASP A 294 -19.95 1.56 12.51
CA ASP A 294 -21.40 1.80 12.74
C ASP A 294 -22.13 2.30 11.50
N ARG A 295 -21.40 2.81 10.51
CA ARG A 295 -21.96 3.42 9.30
C ARG A 295 -21.21 2.96 8.06
N LYS A 296 -21.94 2.93 6.93
CA LYS A 296 -21.36 2.61 5.63
C LYS A 296 -20.31 3.66 5.19
N SER A 297 -19.28 3.20 4.52
CA SER A 297 -18.24 4.01 3.90
C SER A 297 -18.61 4.45 2.48
N GLY A 298 -19.33 3.60 1.75
CA GLY A 298 -19.69 3.83 0.37
C GLY A 298 -21.06 3.22 -0.02
N PRO A 299 -21.50 3.50 -1.23
CA PRO A 299 -21.30 4.72 -2.01
C PRO A 299 -22.14 5.90 -1.47
N SER A 300 -21.61 7.11 -1.62
CA SER A 300 -22.35 8.33 -1.25
C SER A 300 -23.38 8.67 -2.32
N ARG A 301 -24.63 8.21 -2.12
CA ARG A 301 -25.75 8.44 -3.06
C ARG A 301 -26.02 9.94 -3.29
N GLY A 302 -25.79 10.78 -2.26
CA GLY A 302 -25.91 12.24 -2.39
C GLY A 302 -24.88 12.83 -3.37
N LYS A 303 -23.62 12.40 -3.32
CA LYS A 303 -22.59 12.84 -4.29
C LYS A 303 -22.95 12.39 -5.71
N LEU A 304 -23.49 11.19 -5.88
CA LEU A 304 -23.92 10.68 -7.16
C LEU A 304 -25.06 11.51 -7.74
N CYS A 305 -26.08 11.88 -6.93
CA CYS A 305 -27.16 12.77 -7.36
C CYS A 305 -26.63 14.12 -7.85
N ILE A 306 -25.65 14.70 -7.15
CA ILE A 306 -25.05 15.98 -7.56
C ILE A 306 -24.32 15.83 -8.90
N ILE A 307 -23.47 14.81 -9.05
CA ILE A 307 -22.69 14.59 -10.28
C ILE A 307 -23.62 14.38 -11.48
N VAL A 308 -24.64 13.52 -11.34
CA VAL A 308 -25.58 13.24 -12.45
C VAL A 308 -26.43 14.47 -12.77
N SER A 309 -26.83 15.27 -11.77
CA SER A 309 -27.57 16.52 -12.01
C SER A 309 -26.72 17.53 -12.81
N PHE A 310 -25.43 17.69 -12.46
CA PHE A 310 -24.51 18.52 -13.23
C PHE A 310 -24.34 18.03 -14.67
N ALA A 311 -24.09 16.74 -14.84
CA ALA A 311 -23.97 16.13 -16.17
C ALA A 311 -25.24 16.33 -17.01
N ALA A 312 -26.42 16.19 -16.39
CA ALA A 312 -27.70 16.42 -17.06
C ALA A 312 -27.89 17.87 -17.53
N VAL A 313 -27.45 18.86 -16.72
CA VAL A 313 -27.47 20.27 -17.14
C VAL A 313 -26.59 20.50 -18.36
N PHE A 314 -25.35 19.97 -18.36
CA PHE A 314 -24.45 20.07 -19.51
C PHE A 314 -25.05 19.43 -20.77
N ILE A 315 -25.60 18.23 -20.64
CA ILE A 315 -26.25 17.54 -21.77
C ILE A 315 -27.47 18.34 -22.26
N ALA A 316 -28.28 18.92 -21.36
CA ALA A 316 -29.43 19.69 -21.71
C ALA A 316 -29.05 21.00 -22.45
N ILE A 317 -27.98 21.66 -22.02
CA ILE A 317 -27.43 22.85 -22.70
C ILE A 317 -26.93 22.48 -24.08
N PHE A 318 -26.13 21.41 -24.19
CA PHE A 318 -25.64 20.95 -25.49
C PHE A 318 -26.78 20.59 -26.44
N LEU A 319 -27.80 19.90 -25.95
CA LEU A 319 -28.99 19.54 -26.71
C LEU A 319 -29.78 20.82 -27.17
N ALA A 320 -29.83 21.85 -26.32
CA ALA A 320 -30.46 23.13 -26.67
C ALA A 320 -29.77 23.81 -27.87
N PHE A 321 -28.43 23.83 -27.87
CA PHE A 321 -27.64 24.34 -28.98
C PHE A 321 -27.77 23.49 -30.24
N LEU A 322 -27.68 22.17 -30.10
CA LEU A 322 -27.84 21.23 -31.21
C LEU A 322 -29.19 21.41 -31.91
N LEU A 323 -30.27 21.44 -31.13
CA LEU A 323 -31.61 21.62 -31.69
C LEU A 323 -31.81 23.02 -32.29
N ASN A 324 -31.15 24.04 -31.75
CA ASN A 324 -31.19 25.38 -32.34
C ASN A 324 -30.40 25.41 -33.67
N ALA A 325 -29.25 24.78 -33.73
CA ALA A 325 -28.48 24.66 -34.97
C ALA A 325 -29.28 23.90 -36.06
N ILE A 326 -29.93 22.80 -35.71
CA ILE A 326 -30.79 22.03 -36.63
C ILE A 326 -32.00 22.90 -37.10
N GLU A 327 -32.59 23.68 -36.19
CA GLU A 327 -33.69 24.60 -36.53
C GLU A 327 -33.25 25.71 -37.49
N ASN A 328 -32.04 26.26 -37.28
CA ASN A 328 -31.46 27.28 -38.16
C ASN A 328 -31.12 26.69 -39.54
N ILE A 329 -30.51 25.55 -39.61
CA ILE A 329 -30.21 24.82 -40.87
C ILE A 329 -31.51 24.54 -41.66
N LYS A 330 -32.60 24.15 -40.97
CA LYS A 330 -33.90 23.92 -41.62
C LYS A 330 -34.55 25.17 -42.15
N LYS A 331 -34.27 26.34 -41.57
CA LYS A 331 -34.79 27.64 -42.01
C LYS A 331 -33.97 28.27 -43.13
N ASP A 332 -32.74 27.86 -43.31
CA ASP A 332 -31.84 28.33 -44.35
C ASP A 332 -31.99 27.46 -45.63
N PRO A 333 -32.55 28.01 -46.72
CA PRO A 333 -32.75 27.24 -47.96
C PRO A 333 -31.43 26.87 -48.65
N GLU A 334 -30.34 27.64 -48.48
CA GLU A 334 -29.04 27.34 -49.03
C GLU A 334 -28.36 26.18 -48.31
N ALA A 335 -28.44 26.16 -46.98
CA ALA A 335 -27.91 25.06 -46.16
C ALA A 335 -28.64 23.74 -46.45
N MET A 336 -29.97 23.80 -46.65
CA MET A 336 -30.77 22.63 -47.05
C MET A 336 -30.46 22.14 -48.47
N ALA A 337 -30.16 23.06 -49.39
CA ALA A 337 -29.74 22.69 -50.77
C ALA A 337 -28.38 21.97 -50.74
N LYS A 338 -27.42 22.41 -49.95
CA LYS A 338 -26.11 21.76 -49.75
C LYS A 338 -26.24 20.36 -49.12
N LEU A 339 -27.16 20.17 -48.18
CA LEU A 339 -27.41 18.84 -47.58
C LEU A 339 -28.15 17.88 -48.51
N LYS A 340 -29.01 18.39 -49.40
CA LYS A 340 -29.70 17.60 -50.43
C LYS A 340 -28.85 17.39 -51.70
N GLY A 341 -27.89 18.26 -52.00
CA GLY A 341 -27.07 18.24 -53.20
C GLY A 341 -25.85 17.32 -53.13
N SER A 342 -25.65 16.59 -52.05
CA SER A 342 -24.60 15.54 -51.94
C SER A 342 -25.00 14.18 -52.57
N LYS A 343 -25.98 14.17 -53.48
CA LYS A 343 -26.31 13.03 -54.37
C LYS A 343 -26.24 13.47 -55.82
N GLN A 344 -25.07 13.76 -56.30
CA GLN A 344 -24.67 13.62 -57.68
C GLN A 344 -23.28 13.05 -57.79
#